data_0c6eaa995fc5a3c9bbc2467d68169d95
#
_entry.id   0c6eaa995fc5a3c9bbc2467d68169d95
#
_cell.length_a   1.000
_cell.length_b   1.000
_cell.length_c   1.000
_cell.angle_alpha   90.00
_cell.angle_beta   90.00
_cell.angle_gamma   90.00
#
_symmetry.space_group_name_H-M   'P 1'
#
loop_
_entity.id
_entity.type
_entity.pdbx_description
1 polymer ?
#
loop_
_entity_poly.entity_id
_entity_poly.type
_entity_poly.pdbx_seq_one_letter_code
_entity_poly.pdbx_strand_id
1 'polypeptide(L)'
;MRNVRGLFFLLLLSALASCREKTADDFPVWGLDVSRHQQNVDWEKVVEHEKPWFVFIKATEGTLIVDPTYEQHRKELEKAGIPWGAYHFFGHRTSGKEQARNFIKTAKLQKGNFLPVLDIEPHRFMTDPKKMVREAKAFCNEIKRYYGTNPIIYC
;
A
#
# COMPACT_ATOMS: atom_id res chain seq x y z
N MET A 1 63.27 30.82 -15.27
CA MET A 1 62.06 30.23 -15.86
C MET A 1 61.59 29.14 -14.90
N ARG A 2 60.58 29.41 -14.06
CA ARG A 2 60.09 28.49 -12.99
C ARG A 2 58.83 27.81 -13.47
N ASN A 3 58.84 26.49 -13.47
CA ASN A 3 57.77 25.60 -13.89
C ASN A 3 56.53 25.72 -12.96
N VAL A 4 55.41 26.17 -13.52
CA VAL A 4 54.08 26.13 -12.92
C VAL A 4 53.32 24.97 -13.55
N ARG A 5 53.65 23.75 -13.13
CA ARG A 5 52.91 22.55 -13.48
C ARG A 5 52.73 21.74 -12.18
N GLY A 6 51.68 22.01 -11.44
CA GLY A 6 51.42 21.24 -10.20
C GLY A 6 50.30 21.73 -9.33
N LEU A 7 49.21 22.28 -9.90
CA LEU A 7 48.06 22.72 -9.05
C LEU A 7 46.73 22.57 -9.76
N PHE A 8 46.48 21.45 -10.41
CA PHE A 8 45.17 21.17 -11.03
C PHE A 8 44.65 19.77 -10.77
N PHE A 9 45.10 19.09 -9.70
CA PHE A 9 44.71 17.70 -9.45
C PHE A 9 44.04 17.49 -8.08
N LEU A 10 43.48 18.53 -7.43
CA LEU A 10 42.97 18.41 -6.08
C LEU A 10 41.56 18.99 -5.90
N LEU A 11 40.71 18.99 -6.91
CA LEU A 11 39.34 19.53 -6.81
C LEU A 11 38.30 18.67 -7.54
N LEU A 12 38.47 17.35 -7.55
CA LEU A 12 37.48 16.41 -8.12
C LEU A 12 37.09 15.27 -7.16
N LEU A 13 37.14 15.50 -5.88
CA LEU A 13 36.80 14.47 -4.87
C LEU A 13 35.73 14.89 -3.86
N SER A 14 34.76 15.71 -4.23
CA SER A 14 33.72 16.10 -3.27
C SER A 14 32.31 16.19 -3.84
N ALA A 15 31.95 15.31 -4.76
CA ALA A 15 30.56 15.20 -5.24
C ALA A 15 30.07 13.76 -5.35
N LEU A 16 30.51 12.87 -4.48
CA LEU A 16 29.75 11.68 -4.16
C LEU A 16 28.80 12.07 -3.02
N ALA A 17 27.80 12.87 -3.34
CA ALA A 17 26.61 12.94 -2.52
C ALA A 17 26.02 11.52 -2.55
N SER A 18 26.42 10.70 -1.60
CA SER A 18 25.82 9.41 -1.32
C SER A 18 24.34 9.67 -1.09
N CYS A 19 23.50 9.31 -2.05
CA CYS A 19 22.08 9.12 -1.78
C CYS A 19 22.02 7.99 -0.75
N ARG A 20 21.99 8.35 0.53
CA ARG A 20 21.72 7.40 1.60
C ARG A 20 20.35 6.81 1.33
N GLU A 21 20.27 5.52 1.12
CA GLU A 21 18.98 4.82 1.13
C GLU A 21 18.29 5.08 2.46
N LYS A 22 17.04 5.51 2.37
CA LYS A 22 16.21 5.67 3.58
C LYS A 22 15.95 4.31 4.18
N THR A 23 16.15 4.20 5.47
CA THR A 23 15.83 3.00 6.27
C THR A 23 14.53 3.21 7.04
N ALA A 24 14.01 2.16 7.67
CA ALA A 24 12.81 2.26 8.51
C ALA A 24 12.95 3.33 9.61
N ASP A 25 14.15 3.51 10.15
CA ASP A 25 14.46 4.49 11.21
C ASP A 25 14.32 5.95 10.75
N ASP A 26 14.35 6.20 9.45
CA ASP A 26 14.14 7.55 8.89
C ASP A 26 12.64 7.97 8.86
N PHE A 27 11.74 7.05 9.23
CA PHE A 27 10.30 7.30 9.24
C PHE A 27 9.73 7.14 10.65
N PRO A 28 9.28 8.24 11.28
CA PRO A 28 8.73 8.18 12.65
C PRO A 28 7.36 7.49 12.73
N VAL A 29 6.69 7.32 11.61
CA VAL A 29 5.38 6.68 11.51
C VAL A 29 5.49 5.46 10.59
N TRP A 30 5.13 4.30 11.11
CA TRP A 30 5.16 3.06 10.36
C TRP A 30 3.90 2.22 10.63
N GLY A 31 3.58 1.35 9.71
CA GLY A 31 2.43 0.46 9.80
C GLY A 31 2.71 -0.89 9.19
N LEU A 32 1.73 -1.75 9.28
CA LEU A 32 1.75 -3.11 8.73
C LEU A 32 0.65 -3.25 7.68
N ASP A 33 0.85 -4.17 6.75
CA ASP A 33 -0.21 -4.74 5.97
C ASP A 33 -0.34 -6.25 6.25
N VAL A 34 -1.57 -6.76 6.23
CA VAL A 34 -1.87 -8.16 6.51
C VAL A 34 -2.90 -8.72 5.54
N SER A 35 -2.83 -10.01 5.33
CA SER A 35 -3.75 -10.78 4.50
C SER A 35 -3.87 -12.21 5.02
N ARG A 36 -4.56 -13.08 4.29
CA ARG A 36 -4.61 -14.52 4.56
C ARG A 36 -3.24 -15.20 4.75
N HIS A 37 -2.16 -14.57 4.34
CA HIS A 37 -0.81 -15.10 4.54
C HIS A 37 -0.33 -14.96 5.98
N GLN A 38 -0.92 -14.05 6.74
CA GLN A 38 -0.69 -13.83 8.17
C GLN A 38 -1.94 -14.28 8.97
N GLN A 39 -2.29 -15.56 8.91
CA GLN A 39 -3.55 -16.08 9.48
C GLN A 39 -3.67 -15.97 11.01
N ASN A 40 -2.56 -16.12 11.72
CA ASN A 40 -2.55 -16.20 13.18
C ASN A 40 -1.65 -15.11 13.77
N VAL A 41 -2.11 -13.86 13.68
CA VAL A 41 -1.42 -12.72 14.30
C VAL A 41 -1.88 -12.60 15.75
N ASP A 42 -0.95 -12.63 16.67
CA ASP A 42 -1.17 -12.27 18.07
C ASP A 42 -1.10 -10.75 18.21
N TRP A 43 -2.25 -10.09 17.99
CA TRP A 43 -2.34 -8.64 18.00
C TRP A 43 -1.99 -8.03 19.34
N GLU A 44 -2.20 -8.73 20.46
CA GLU A 44 -1.82 -8.24 21.78
C GLU A 44 -0.29 -8.10 21.86
N LYS A 45 0.46 -9.11 21.41
CA LYS A 45 1.93 -9.03 21.34
C LYS A 45 2.43 -8.00 20.34
N VAL A 46 1.79 -7.90 19.15
CA VAL A 46 2.16 -6.90 18.14
C VAL A 46 2.01 -5.49 18.71
N VAL A 47 0.92 -5.20 19.42
CA VAL A 47 0.71 -3.90 20.08
C VAL A 47 1.74 -3.64 21.17
N GLU A 48 2.06 -4.64 21.97
CA GLU A 48 2.99 -4.50 23.09
C GLU A 48 4.43 -4.24 22.63
N HIS A 49 4.88 -5.00 21.63
CA HIS A 49 6.29 -5.01 21.22
C HIS A 49 6.57 -4.11 20.01
N GLU A 50 5.72 -4.18 18.97
CA GLU A 50 5.98 -3.53 17.70
C GLU A 50 5.36 -2.13 17.60
N LYS A 51 4.21 -1.90 18.25
CA LYS A 51 3.51 -0.61 18.32
C LYS A 51 3.28 0.05 16.96
N PRO A 52 2.67 -0.65 15.99
CA PRO A 52 2.37 -0.04 14.69
C PRO A 52 1.38 1.11 14.87
N TRP A 53 1.58 2.18 14.09
CA TRP A 53 0.67 3.32 14.10
C TRP A 53 -0.65 3.02 13.37
N PHE A 54 -0.61 2.08 12.42
CA PHE A 54 -1.77 1.68 11.64
C PHE A 54 -1.56 0.31 11.00
N VAL A 55 -2.65 -0.29 10.54
CA VAL A 55 -2.63 -1.56 9.80
C VAL A 55 -3.56 -1.48 8.59
N PHE A 56 -3.09 -1.92 7.43
CA PHE A 56 -3.93 -2.17 6.26
C PHE A 56 -4.24 -3.66 6.13
N ILE A 57 -5.51 -4.00 5.93
CA ILE A 57 -5.99 -5.38 5.84
C ILE A 57 -6.43 -5.65 4.40
N LYS A 58 -5.98 -6.74 3.79
CA LYS A 58 -6.54 -7.20 2.52
C LYS A 58 -8.00 -7.54 2.70
N ALA A 59 -8.87 -6.82 1.99
CA ALA A 59 -10.31 -7.12 2.04
C ALA A 59 -10.71 -8.04 0.89
N THR A 60 -10.23 -7.75 -0.32
CA THR A 60 -10.67 -8.45 -1.53
C THR A 60 -9.59 -8.51 -2.60
N GLU A 61 -9.79 -9.43 -3.55
CA GLU A 61 -8.98 -9.57 -4.76
C GLU A 61 -9.88 -9.83 -5.96
N GLY A 62 -9.65 -9.12 -7.07
CA GLY A 62 -10.46 -9.29 -8.27
C GLY A 62 -11.95 -9.07 -8.01
N THR A 63 -12.80 -9.70 -8.81
CA THR A 63 -14.26 -9.45 -8.74
C THR A 63 -14.99 -10.30 -7.71
N LEU A 64 -14.40 -11.39 -7.20
CA LEU A 64 -15.13 -12.37 -6.39
C LEU A 64 -14.41 -12.80 -5.09
N ILE A 65 -13.10 -12.63 -5.00
CA ILE A 65 -12.34 -13.14 -3.86
C ILE A 65 -12.49 -12.16 -2.70
N VAL A 66 -12.89 -12.70 -1.55
CA VAL A 66 -12.87 -12.04 -0.24
C VAL A 66 -11.74 -12.68 0.55
N ASP A 67 -10.90 -11.89 1.19
CA ASP A 67 -9.85 -12.43 2.05
C ASP A 67 -10.48 -13.06 3.30
N PRO A 68 -10.23 -14.36 3.56
CA PRO A 68 -10.90 -15.08 4.64
C PRO A 68 -10.53 -14.56 6.04
N THR A 69 -9.42 -13.84 6.18
CA THR A 69 -8.96 -13.32 7.46
C THR A 69 -9.38 -11.87 7.70
N TYR A 70 -9.99 -11.21 6.70
CA TYR A 70 -10.36 -9.79 6.78
C TYR A 70 -11.18 -9.44 8.03
N GLU A 71 -12.28 -10.16 8.25
CA GLU A 71 -13.19 -9.88 9.37
C GLU A 71 -12.56 -10.18 10.73
N GLN A 72 -11.69 -11.19 10.80
CA GLN A 72 -10.95 -11.51 12.02
C GLN A 72 -10.01 -10.38 12.37
N HIS A 73 -9.08 -10.00 11.47
CA HIS A 73 -8.11 -8.93 11.70
C HIS A 73 -8.81 -7.61 12.02
N ARG A 74 -9.87 -7.27 11.28
CA ARG A 74 -10.65 -6.07 11.52
C ARG A 74 -11.15 -5.98 12.97
N LYS A 75 -11.80 -7.05 13.46
CA LYS A 75 -12.34 -7.09 14.82
C LYS A 75 -11.26 -7.01 15.90
N GLU A 76 -10.14 -7.68 15.67
CA GLU A 76 -9.03 -7.70 16.60
C GLU A 76 -8.34 -6.33 16.68
N LEU A 77 -8.15 -5.64 15.54
CA LEU A 77 -7.62 -4.28 15.49
C LEU A 77 -8.55 -3.26 16.14
N GLU A 78 -9.87 -3.38 15.92
CA GLU A 78 -10.88 -2.55 16.60
C GLU A 78 -10.82 -2.74 18.12
N LYS A 79 -10.73 -4.00 18.60
CA LYS A 79 -10.57 -4.32 20.02
C LYS A 79 -9.28 -3.75 20.60
N ALA A 80 -8.19 -3.82 19.83
CA ALA A 80 -6.87 -3.30 20.23
C ALA A 80 -6.75 -1.77 20.14
N GLY A 81 -7.74 -1.08 19.53
CA GLY A 81 -7.73 0.36 19.32
C GLY A 81 -6.69 0.83 18.29
N ILE A 82 -6.24 -0.05 17.39
CA ILE A 82 -5.29 0.29 16.33
C ILE A 82 -6.04 0.88 15.14
N PRO A 83 -5.67 2.06 14.65
CA PRO A 83 -6.20 2.60 13.41
C PRO A 83 -5.97 1.64 12.23
N TRP A 84 -7.00 1.39 11.43
CA TRP A 84 -6.90 0.46 10.33
C TRP A 84 -7.57 0.96 9.06
N GLY A 85 -7.16 0.38 7.94
CA GLY A 85 -7.73 0.56 6.63
C GLY A 85 -7.84 -0.76 5.89
N ALA A 86 -8.41 -0.73 4.69
CA ALA A 86 -8.54 -1.91 3.85
C ALA A 86 -7.97 -1.68 2.46
N TYR A 87 -7.40 -2.73 1.88
CA TYR A 87 -6.94 -2.71 0.50
C TYR A 87 -7.59 -3.76 -0.39
N HIS A 88 -7.63 -3.43 -1.66
CA HIS A 88 -8.07 -4.31 -2.73
C HIS A 88 -6.89 -4.68 -3.62
N PHE A 89 -6.62 -5.97 -3.77
CA PHE A 89 -5.62 -6.48 -4.70
C PHE A 89 -6.19 -6.54 -6.11
N PHE A 90 -5.61 -5.77 -7.03
CA PHE A 90 -6.19 -5.55 -8.35
C PHE A 90 -5.99 -6.71 -9.31
N GLY A 91 -7.08 -7.23 -9.85
CA GLY A 91 -7.07 -8.25 -10.90
C GLY A 91 -6.98 -7.63 -12.30
N HIS A 92 -5.89 -7.84 -13.02
CA HIS A 92 -5.62 -7.21 -14.33
C HIS A 92 -6.58 -7.61 -15.46
N ARG A 93 -7.36 -8.68 -15.30
CA ARG A 93 -8.18 -9.26 -16.37
C ARG A 93 -9.66 -8.93 -16.29
N THR A 94 -10.11 -8.43 -15.16
CA THR A 94 -11.53 -8.26 -14.83
C THR A 94 -11.94 -6.79 -14.76
N SER A 95 -13.25 -6.53 -14.78
CA SER A 95 -13.82 -5.18 -14.72
C SER A 95 -13.44 -4.46 -13.43
N GLY A 96 -12.81 -3.29 -13.55
CA GLY A 96 -12.44 -2.46 -12.39
C GLY A 96 -13.66 -2.01 -11.59
N LYS A 97 -14.77 -1.73 -12.26
CA LYS A 97 -16.03 -1.35 -11.61
C LYS A 97 -16.59 -2.49 -10.73
N GLU A 98 -16.54 -3.74 -11.22
CA GLU A 98 -17.00 -4.89 -10.45
C GLU A 98 -16.06 -5.21 -9.29
N GLN A 99 -14.76 -5.04 -9.49
CA GLN A 99 -13.76 -5.14 -8.41
C GLN A 99 -14.05 -4.12 -7.30
N ALA A 100 -14.33 -2.87 -7.66
CA ALA A 100 -14.70 -1.84 -6.68
C ALA A 100 -15.96 -2.19 -5.90
N ARG A 101 -16.97 -2.76 -6.56
CA ARG A 101 -18.20 -3.23 -5.91
C ARG A 101 -17.95 -4.37 -4.93
N ASN A 102 -17.08 -5.34 -5.30
CA ASN A 102 -16.66 -6.40 -4.39
C ASN A 102 -15.97 -5.81 -3.15
N PHE A 103 -15.06 -4.85 -3.34
CA PHE A 103 -14.39 -4.16 -2.25
C PHE A 103 -15.38 -3.40 -1.35
N ILE A 104 -16.23 -2.57 -1.91
CA ILE A 104 -17.23 -1.77 -1.17
C ILE A 104 -18.11 -2.67 -0.30
N LYS A 105 -18.62 -3.76 -0.89
CA LYS A 105 -19.49 -4.72 -0.21
C LYS A 105 -18.80 -5.39 0.99
N THR A 106 -17.49 -5.66 0.86
CA THR A 106 -16.70 -6.38 1.86
C THR A 106 -16.09 -5.45 2.89
N ALA A 107 -15.40 -4.41 2.46
CA ALA A 107 -14.60 -3.54 3.34
C ALA A 107 -15.48 -2.72 4.29
N LYS A 108 -16.62 -2.21 3.82
CA LYS A 108 -17.60 -1.45 4.61
C LYS A 108 -16.94 -0.33 5.44
N LEU A 109 -15.96 0.35 4.86
CA LEU A 109 -15.24 1.43 5.53
C LEU A 109 -16.19 2.56 5.93
N GLN A 110 -15.92 3.13 7.10
CA GLN A 110 -16.71 4.21 7.70
C GLN A 110 -15.82 5.41 8.00
N LYS A 111 -16.45 6.52 8.40
CA LYS A 111 -15.71 7.70 8.88
C LYS A 111 -14.87 7.30 10.09
N GLY A 112 -13.57 7.57 10.01
CA GLY A 112 -12.58 7.19 11.02
C GLY A 112 -11.63 6.08 10.57
N ASN A 113 -12.01 5.29 9.55
CA ASN A 113 -11.06 4.40 8.89
C ASN A 113 -10.15 5.15 7.92
N PHE A 114 -9.02 4.55 7.55
CA PHE A 114 -8.19 5.08 6.46
C PHE A 114 -8.92 5.03 5.13
N LEU A 115 -8.44 5.83 4.16
CA LEU A 115 -8.96 5.81 2.80
C LEU A 115 -8.82 4.42 2.17
N PRO A 116 -9.73 4.03 1.26
CA PRO A 116 -9.59 2.81 0.49
C PRO A 116 -8.23 2.75 -0.21
N VAL A 117 -7.61 1.58 -0.26
CA VAL A 117 -6.36 1.38 -0.99
C VAL A 117 -6.60 0.45 -2.18
N LEU A 118 -6.10 0.85 -3.34
CA LEU A 118 -6.00 0.05 -4.54
C LEU A 118 -4.55 -0.39 -4.72
N ASP A 119 -4.30 -1.68 -4.57
CA ASP A 119 -3.00 -2.31 -4.72
C ASP A 119 -2.88 -2.90 -6.13
N ILE A 120 -1.95 -2.34 -6.93
CA ILE A 120 -1.72 -2.72 -8.33
C ILE A 120 -0.27 -3.18 -8.48
N GLU A 121 -0.05 -4.46 -8.35
CA GLU A 121 1.29 -5.01 -8.52
C GLU A 121 1.58 -5.42 -9.98
N PRO A 122 2.82 -5.22 -10.46
CA PRO A 122 3.24 -5.71 -11.76
C PRO A 122 3.11 -7.23 -11.83
N HIS A 123 2.42 -7.72 -12.85
CA HIS A 123 2.27 -9.16 -13.04
C HIS A 123 2.86 -9.58 -14.39
N ARG A 124 3.69 -10.65 -14.40
CA ARG A 124 4.37 -11.16 -15.61
C ARG A 124 3.42 -11.53 -16.77
N PHE A 125 2.13 -11.69 -16.48
CA PHE A 125 1.09 -11.97 -17.47
C PHE A 125 0.24 -10.73 -17.83
N MET A 126 0.72 -9.53 -17.52
CA MET A 126 0.07 -8.31 -17.95
C MET A 126 0.28 -8.13 -19.45
N THR A 127 -0.71 -8.48 -20.24
CA THR A 127 -0.64 -8.45 -21.71
C THR A 127 -1.18 -7.14 -22.31
N ASP A 128 -1.95 -6.35 -21.56
CA ASP A 128 -2.54 -5.10 -22.02
C ASP A 128 -2.50 -4.01 -20.93
N PRO A 129 -1.41 -3.23 -20.87
CA PRO A 129 -1.28 -2.12 -19.92
C PRO A 129 -2.34 -1.04 -20.09
N LYS A 130 -2.82 -0.79 -21.32
CA LYS A 130 -3.86 0.22 -21.58
C LYS A 130 -5.19 -0.21 -20.99
N LYS A 131 -5.53 -1.50 -21.11
CA LYS A 131 -6.72 -2.07 -20.46
C LYS A 131 -6.60 -1.97 -18.95
N MET A 132 -5.47 -2.34 -18.38
CA MET A 132 -5.23 -2.27 -16.93
C MET A 132 -5.46 -0.85 -16.41
N VAL A 133 -4.86 0.18 -17.01
CA VAL A 133 -5.06 1.58 -16.63
C VAL A 133 -6.54 2.01 -16.75
N ARG A 134 -7.22 1.59 -17.80
CA ARG A 134 -8.65 1.89 -17.96
C ARG A 134 -9.49 1.28 -16.85
N GLU A 135 -9.25 0.00 -16.53
CA GLU A 135 -9.99 -0.69 -15.48
C GLU A 135 -9.63 -0.17 -14.07
N ALA A 136 -8.37 0.19 -13.81
CA ALA A 136 -7.97 0.86 -12.57
C ALA A 136 -8.68 2.21 -12.39
N LYS A 137 -8.79 3.02 -13.47
CA LYS A 137 -9.56 4.25 -13.44
C LYS A 137 -11.06 3.99 -13.17
N ALA A 138 -11.63 2.93 -13.75
CA ALA A 138 -13.02 2.55 -13.49
C ALA A 138 -13.24 2.16 -12.03
N PHE A 139 -12.29 1.44 -11.41
CA PHE A 139 -12.27 1.15 -9.97
C PHE A 139 -12.27 2.44 -9.15
N CYS A 140 -11.30 3.33 -9.40
CA CYS A 140 -11.18 4.60 -8.67
C CYS A 140 -12.44 5.46 -8.77
N ASN A 141 -13.05 5.52 -9.95
CA ASN A 141 -14.29 6.28 -10.15
C ASN A 141 -15.47 5.71 -9.34
N GLU A 142 -15.60 4.38 -9.26
CA GLU A 142 -16.65 3.73 -8.47
C GLU A 142 -16.41 3.93 -6.96
N ILE A 143 -15.15 3.85 -6.48
CA ILE A 143 -14.76 4.17 -5.09
C ILE A 143 -15.12 5.62 -4.77
N LYS A 144 -14.73 6.56 -5.66
CA LYS A 144 -15.04 7.98 -5.47
C LYS A 144 -16.52 8.25 -5.40
N ARG A 145 -17.29 7.57 -6.26
CA ARG A 145 -18.75 7.72 -6.28
C ARG A 145 -19.40 7.26 -4.99
N TYR A 146 -18.86 6.20 -4.36
CA TYR A 146 -19.44 5.60 -3.16
C TYR A 146 -18.95 6.27 -1.86
N TYR A 147 -17.64 6.46 -1.72
CA TYR A 147 -17.03 7.01 -0.49
C TYR A 147 -16.81 8.54 -0.54
N GLY A 148 -17.04 9.18 -1.68
CA GLY A 148 -16.81 10.63 -1.85
C GLY A 148 -15.33 11.02 -1.99
N THR A 149 -14.40 10.08 -1.99
CA THR A 149 -12.96 10.30 -2.04
C THR A 149 -12.26 9.36 -3.02
N ASN A 150 -11.10 9.76 -3.52
CA ASN A 150 -10.26 8.87 -4.33
C ASN A 150 -9.56 7.85 -3.42
N PRO A 151 -9.30 6.62 -3.90
CA PRO A 151 -8.46 5.68 -3.18
C PRO A 151 -6.99 6.12 -3.20
N ILE A 152 -6.21 5.63 -2.24
CA ILE A 152 -4.75 5.59 -2.32
C ILE A 152 -4.39 4.52 -3.34
N ILE A 153 -3.40 4.78 -4.18
CA ILE A 153 -2.88 3.79 -5.14
C ILE A 153 -1.49 3.37 -4.66
N TYR A 154 -1.33 2.06 -4.49
CA TYR A 154 -0.04 1.40 -4.29
C TYR A 154 0.33 0.68 -5.58
N CYS A 155 1.58 0.88 -6.08
CA CYS A 155 2.09 0.25 -7.31
C CYS A 155 3.63 0.24 -7.35
#